data_1bb7714a74330146d5ba945aa43b2078
#
_entry.id   1bb7714a74330146d5ba945aa43b2078
#
_cell.length_a   1.000
_cell.length_b   1.000
_cell.length_c   1.000
_cell.angle_alpha   90.00
_cell.angle_beta   90.00
_cell.angle_gamma   90.00
#
_symmetry.space_group_name_H-M   'P 1'
#
loop_
_entity.id
_entity.type
_entity.pdbx_description
1 polymer ?
#
loop_
_entity_poly.entity_id
_entity_poly.type
_entity_poly.pdbx_seq_one_letter_code
_entity_poly.pdbx_strand_id
1 'polypeptide(L)'
;VRGKKVRAIADKIKENREELAKLETLDTGKTLEESYADMYDIHNVFMYFAGLADKDGGEIINTPIPNSESKVIKEPIGVVTQITPWNYPLLQASWKIAPALATGCSLVMKPSEITPLTTIRVFELMEEVGFPKGTINLILGAGSEVGDVMSGH
;
A
#
# COMPACT_ATOMS: atom_id res chain seq x y z
N VAL A 1 6.10 13.80 -7.85
CA VAL A 1 6.61 12.52 -8.38
C VAL A 1 5.89 11.33 -7.72
N ARG A 2 5.82 11.22 -6.38
CA ARG A 2 5.19 10.10 -5.66
C ARG A 2 3.74 9.86 -6.06
N GLY A 3 2.88 10.89 -6.05
CA GLY A 3 1.47 10.77 -6.42
C GLY A 3 1.26 10.22 -7.83
N LYS A 4 2.12 10.57 -8.80
CA LYS A 4 2.05 10.01 -10.15
C LYS A 4 2.32 8.51 -10.16
N LYS A 5 3.27 8.02 -9.36
CA LYS A 5 3.57 6.58 -9.26
C LYS A 5 2.46 5.81 -8.54
N VAL A 6 1.91 6.36 -7.46
CA VAL A 6 0.77 5.76 -6.76
C VAL A 6 -0.46 5.70 -7.68
N ARG A 7 -0.70 6.74 -8.48
CA ARG A 7 -1.74 6.72 -9.50
C ARG A 7 -1.51 5.66 -10.57
N ALA A 8 -0.28 5.48 -11.03
CA ALA A 8 0.04 4.45 -12.02
C ALA A 8 -0.25 3.03 -11.50
N ILE A 9 -0.12 2.78 -10.19
CA ILE A 9 -0.59 1.52 -9.59
C ILE A 9 -2.10 1.38 -9.73
N ALA A 10 -2.87 2.44 -9.43
CA ALA A 10 -4.33 2.42 -9.60
C ALA A 10 -4.73 2.12 -11.04
N ASP A 11 -4.05 2.73 -12.01
CA ASP A 11 -4.30 2.51 -13.43
C ASP A 11 -3.99 1.04 -13.82
N LYS A 12 -2.88 0.47 -13.35
CA LYS A 12 -2.53 -0.95 -13.54
C LYS A 12 -3.58 -1.91 -12.94
N ILE A 13 -4.07 -1.63 -11.75
CA ILE A 13 -5.14 -2.42 -11.10
C ILE A 13 -6.41 -2.36 -11.94
N LYS A 14 -6.78 -1.19 -12.44
CA LYS A 14 -7.94 -1.00 -13.29
C LYS A 14 -7.80 -1.75 -14.63
N GLU A 15 -6.65 -1.68 -15.27
CA GLU A 15 -6.35 -2.38 -16.53
C GLU A 15 -6.42 -3.90 -16.37
N ASN A 16 -5.98 -4.44 -15.23
CA ASN A 16 -5.94 -5.87 -14.93
C ASN A 16 -7.11 -6.35 -14.05
N ARG A 17 -8.17 -5.55 -13.91
CA ARG A 17 -9.29 -5.79 -12.99
C ARG A 17 -9.91 -7.17 -13.15
N GLU A 18 -10.09 -7.64 -14.38
CA GLU A 18 -10.72 -8.94 -14.65
C GLU A 18 -9.83 -10.10 -14.18
N GLU A 19 -8.54 -10.04 -14.47
CA GLU A 19 -7.55 -11.02 -14.03
C GLU A 19 -7.49 -11.07 -12.50
N LEU A 20 -7.34 -9.91 -11.87
CA LEU A 20 -7.22 -9.79 -10.41
C LEU A 20 -8.49 -10.26 -9.69
N ALA A 21 -9.68 -9.93 -10.18
CA ALA A 21 -10.93 -10.38 -9.57
C ALA A 21 -11.09 -11.91 -9.67
N LYS A 22 -10.76 -12.52 -10.80
CA LYS A 22 -10.77 -13.98 -10.95
C LYS A 22 -9.76 -14.65 -10.01
N LEU A 23 -8.57 -14.09 -9.90
CA LEU A 23 -7.51 -14.59 -9.03
C LEU A 23 -7.93 -14.49 -7.55
N GLU A 24 -8.52 -13.36 -7.12
CA GLU A 24 -9.05 -13.18 -5.77
C GLU A 24 -10.14 -14.20 -5.44
N THR A 25 -11.07 -14.46 -6.37
CA THR A 25 -12.11 -15.48 -6.22
C THR A 25 -11.51 -16.87 -6.07
N LEU A 26 -10.52 -17.22 -6.89
CA LEU A 26 -9.86 -18.54 -6.82
C LEU A 26 -9.08 -18.74 -5.52
N ASP A 27 -8.44 -17.68 -5.02
CA ASP A 27 -7.57 -17.74 -3.85
C ASP A 27 -8.37 -17.72 -2.53
N THR A 28 -9.47 -16.96 -2.49
CA THR A 28 -10.26 -16.73 -1.26
C THR A 28 -11.55 -17.54 -1.17
N GLY A 29 -12.10 -18.00 -2.29
CA GLY A 29 -13.40 -18.64 -2.37
C GLY A 29 -14.59 -17.67 -2.33
N LYS A 30 -14.39 -16.34 -2.31
CA LYS A 30 -15.48 -15.36 -2.39
C LYS A 30 -16.10 -15.32 -3.79
N THR A 31 -17.27 -14.71 -3.92
CA THR A 31 -17.94 -14.59 -5.22
C THR A 31 -17.16 -13.67 -6.17
N LEU A 32 -17.31 -13.90 -7.46
CA LEU A 32 -16.67 -13.06 -8.46
C LEU A 32 -17.20 -11.61 -8.42
N GLU A 33 -18.47 -11.43 -8.07
CA GLU A 33 -19.10 -10.11 -7.91
C GLU A 33 -18.45 -9.33 -6.77
N GLU A 34 -18.24 -9.95 -5.61
CA GLU A 34 -17.50 -9.34 -4.49
C GLU A 34 -16.06 -9.01 -4.87
N SER A 35 -15.38 -9.91 -5.57
CA SER A 35 -14.02 -9.66 -6.04
C SER A 35 -13.95 -8.47 -7.01
N TYR A 36 -14.93 -8.30 -7.87
CA TYR A 36 -15.00 -7.11 -8.73
C TYR A 36 -15.26 -5.82 -7.94
N ALA A 37 -16.08 -5.86 -6.90
CA ALA A 37 -16.29 -4.73 -6.00
C ALA A 37 -15.00 -4.39 -5.24
N ASP A 38 -14.30 -5.39 -4.71
CA ASP A 38 -13.00 -5.20 -4.06
C ASP A 38 -11.99 -4.50 -5.00
N MET A 39 -11.88 -4.93 -6.26
CA MET A 39 -10.96 -4.31 -7.22
C MET A 39 -11.32 -2.84 -7.49
N TYR A 40 -12.61 -2.50 -7.50
CA TYR A 40 -13.05 -1.11 -7.61
C TYR A 40 -12.63 -0.27 -6.40
N ASP A 41 -12.83 -0.80 -5.20
CA ASP A 41 -12.46 -0.12 -3.95
C ASP A 41 -10.95 0.03 -3.82
N ILE A 42 -10.18 -0.99 -4.18
CA ILE A 42 -8.71 -0.95 -4.20
C ILE A 42 -8.22 0.15 -5.15
N HIS A 43 -8.77 0.23 -6.36
CA HIS A 43 -8.45 1.32 -7.29
C HIS A 43 -8.70 2.69 -6.65
N ASN A 44 -9.85 2.89 -6.01
CA ASN A 44 -10.21 4.15 -5.37
C ASN A 44 -9.29 4.50 -4.20
N VAL A 45 -8.86 3.52 -3.41
CA VAL A 45 -7.89 3.73 -2.33
C VAL A 45 -6.58 4.29 -2.89
N PHE A 46 -6.01 3.68 -3.93
CA PHE A 46 -4.79 4.19 -4.55
C PHE A 46 -4.99 5.57 -5.18
N MET A 47 -6.14 5.83 -5.83
CA MET A 47 -6.47 7.15 -6.39
C MET A 47 -6.57 8.23 -5.31
N TYR A 48 -7.19 7.91 -4.17
CA TYR A 48 -7.30 8.82 -3.04
C TYR A 48 -5.92 9.23 -2.50
N PHE A 49 -5.06 8.25 -2.19
CA PHE A 49 -3.72 8.54 -1.68
C PHE A 49 -2.78 9.16 -2.72
N ALA A 50 -2.97 8.85 -4.01
CA ALA A 50 -2.28 9.55 -5.08
C ALA A 50 -2.58 11.06 -5.08
N GLY A 51 -3.84 11.42 -4.81
CA GLY A 51 -4.28 12.81 -4.67
C GLY A 51 -3.76 13.51 -3.41
N LEU A 52 -3.48 12.77 -2.35
CA LEU A 52 -2.97 13.32 -1.08
C LEU A 52 -1.45 13.48 -1.03
N ALA A 53 -0.71 12.82 -1.89
CA ALA A 53 0.75 12.69 -1.81
C ALA A 53 1.53 14.02 -1.81
N ASP A 54 0.92 15.11 -2.20
CA ASP A 54 1.49 16.47 -2.24
C ASP A 54 0.66 17.51 -1.46
N LYS A 55 -0.30 17.07 -0.64
CA LYS A 55 -1.23 17.98 0.06
C LYS A 55 -0.86 18.26 1.51
N ASP A 56 0.00 17.44 2.09
CA ASP A 56 0.40 17.57 3.49
C ASP A 56 1.64 18.47 3.61
N GLY A 57 1.42 19.73 3.93
CA GLY A 57 2.45 20.78 3.95
C GLY A 57 3.04 21.06 5.34
N GLY A 58 2.55 20.43 6.40
CA GLY A 58 2.91 20.78 7.77
C GLY A 58 2.20 22.04 8.27
N GLU A 59 2.66 22.60 9.38
CA GLU A 59 2.03 23.75 10.05
C GLU A 59 3.08 24.74 10.56
N ILE A 60 2.72 26.02 10.59
CA ILE A 60 3.46 27.06 11.31
C ILE A 60 2.68 27.39 12.58
N ILE A 61 3.33 27.25 13.73
CA ILE A 61 2.72 27.45 15.05
C ILE A 61 3.23 28.77 15.63
N ASN A 62 2.30 29.62 16.10
CA ASN A 62 2.66 30.83 16.82
C ASN A 62 3.38 30.49 18.14
N THR A 63 4.52 31.13 18.36
CA THR A 63 5.29 30.97 19.59
C THR A 63 5.32 32.30 20.36
N PRO A 64 5.20 32.27 21.72
CA PRO A 64 5.35 33.48 22.54
C PRO A 64 6.80 33.96 22.69
N ILE A 65 7.76 33.19 22.20
CA ILE A 65 9.20 33.52 22.31
C ILE A 65 9.57 34.51 21.22
N PRO A 66 10.05 35.73 21.55
CA PRO A 66 10.46 36.70 20.56
C PRO A 66 11.55 36.20 19.62
N ASN A 67 11.46 36.54 18.32
CA ASN A 67 12.43 36.17 17.29
C ASN A 67 12.60 34.66 17.08
N SER A 68 11.56 33.88 17.39
CA SER A 68 11.52 32.43 17.15
C SER A 68 10.39 32.06 16.19
N GLU A 69 10.58 30.98 15.45
CA GLU A 69 9.59 30.38 14.57
C GLU A 69 9.45 28.89 14.92
N SER A 70 8.22 28.40 15.05
CA SER A 70 7.92 26.98 15.31
C SER A 70 7.21 26.38 14.09
N LYS A 71 7.74 25.26 13.58
CA LYS A 71 7.20 24.56 12.41
C LYS A 71 6.97 23.10 12.73
N VAL A 72 5.84 22.56 12.29
CA VAL A 72 5.62 21.12 12.20
C VAL A 72 5.97 20.68 10.79
N ILE A 73 6.95 19.80 10.67
CA ILE A 73 7.37 19.23 9.40
C ILE A 73 7.05 17.73 9.43
N LYS A 74 6.35 17.24 8.39
CA LYS A 74 6.04 15.83 8.25
C LYS A 74 7.05 15.18 7.33
N GLU A 75 7.70 14.14 7.83
CA GLU A 75 8.72 13.38 7.10
C GLU A 75 8.32 11.91 7.04
N PRO A 76 8.77 11.18 5.98
CA PRO A 76 8.58 9.72 5.94
C PRO A 76 9.22 9.06 7.17
N ILE A 77 8.51 8.12 7.79
CA ILE A 77 9.05 7.38 8.94
C ILE A 77 10.20 6.43 8.55
N GLY A 78 10.33 6.14 7.25
CA GLY A 78 11.38 5.29 6.71
C GLY A 78 10.85 3.98 6.14
N VAL A 79 11.24 2.85 6.70
CA VAL A 79 10.77 1.52 6.29
C VAL A 79 9.60 1.11 7.16
N VAL A 80 8.50 0.67 6.54
CA VAL A 80 7.31 0.18 7.26
C VAL A 80 7.04 -1.28 6.94
N THR A 81 6.78 -2.06 7.97
CA THR A 81 6.34 -3.45 7.84
C THR A 81 4.81 -3.49 7.76
N GLN A 82 4.28 -4.39 6.93
CA GLN A 82 2.85 -4.50 6.67
C GLN A 82 2.45 -5.97 6.65
N ILE A 83 1.50 -6.35 7.51
CA ILE A 83 0.97 -7.71 7.58
C ILE A 83 -0.52 -7.65 7.32
N THR A 84 -1.03 -8.50 6.45
CA THR A 84 -2.46 -8.55 6.09
C THR A 84 -3.09 -9.92 6.34
N PRO A 85 -4.37 -9.94 6.72
CA PRO A 85 -5.12 -11.18 6.92
C PRO A 85 -5.57 -11.79 5.59
N TRP A 86 -6.24 -12.93 5.68
CA TRP A 86 -6.67 -13.75 4.55
C TRP A 86 -8.03 -13.38 3.94
N ASN A 87 -8.91 -12.72 4.69
CA ASN A 87 -10.32 -12.55 4.30
C ASN A 87 -10.58 -11.45 3.26
N TYR A 88 -9.75 -10.40 3.22
CA TYR A 88 -9.75 -9.34 2.21
C TYR A 88 -8.32 -9.03 1.81
N PRO A 89 -7.60 -9.98 1.17
CA PRO A 89 -6.15 -9.93 1.06
C PRO A 89 -5.65 -8.67 0.35
N LEU A 90 -6.09 -8.43 -0.88
CA LEU A 90 -5.61 -7.27 -1.64
C LEU A 90 -6.23 -5.94 -1.15
N LEU A 91 -7.50 -5.94 -0.73
CA LEU A 91 -8.14 -4.73 -0.22
C LEU A 91 -7.42 -4.21 1.03
N GLN A 92 -7.13 -5.07 2.00
CA GLN A 92 -6.39 -4.67 3.19
C GLN A 92 -4.91 -4.35 2.92
N ALA A 93 -4.30 -4.99 1.92
CA ALA A 93 -2.98 -4.61 1.45
C ALA A 93 -2.98 -3.17 0.89
N SER A 94 -3.99 -2.81 0.09
CA SER A 94 -4.11 -1.47 -0.49
C SER A 94 -4.18 -0.37 0.57
N TRP A 95 -4.89 -0.60 1.69
CA TRP A 95 -5.00 0.35 2.81
C TRP A 95 -3.68 0.64 3.51
N LYS A 96 -2.70 -0.21 3.33
CA LYS A 96 -1.36 -0.08 3.91
C LYS A 96 -0.34 0.40 2.88
N ILE A 97 -0.35 -0.15 1.68
CA ILE A 97 0.60 0.18 0.61
C ILE A 97 0.41 1.62 0.13
N ALA A 98 -0.83 2.01 -0.18
CA ALA A 98 -1.11 3.31 -0.79
C ALA A 98 -0.67 4.49 0.10
N PRO A 99 -1.02 4.57 1.40
CA PRO A 99 -0.53 5.65 2.27
C PRO A 99 0.99 5.61 2.48
N ALA A 100 1.60 4.44 2.63
CA ALA A 100 3.04 4.32 2.81
C ALA A 100 3.81 4.91 1.62
N LEU A 101 3.42 4.56 0.41
CA LEU A 101 4.06 5.07 -0.81
C LEU A 101 3.76 6.57 -1.04
N ALA A 102 2.54 7.03 -0.72
CA ALA A 102 2.17 8.43 -0.85
C ALA A 102 3.00 9.32 0.09
N THR A 103 3.26 8.88 1.31
CA THR A 103 4.08 9.61 2.29
C THR A 103 5.59 9.48 2.03
N GLY A 104 6.02 8.56 1.17
CA GLY A 104 7.42 8.39 0.78
C GLY A 104 8.18 7.33 1.59
N CYS A 105 7.48 6.47 2.29
CA CYS A 105 8.08 5.32 2.98
C CYS A 105 8.45 4.21 1.99
N SER A 106 9.46 3.43 2.34
CA SER A 106 9.66 2.08 1.79
C SER A 106 8.85 1.07 2.59
N LEU A 107 8.49 -0.04 1.98
CA LEU A 107 7.66 -1.05 2.64
C LEU A 107 8.18 -2.47 2.45
N VAL A 108 7.86 -3.31 3.44
CA VAL A 108 7.98 -4.77 3.39
C VAL A 108 6.60 -5.34 3.71
N MET A 109 5.96 -5.95 2.71
CA MET A 109 4.62 -6.53 2.82
C MET A 109 4.70 -8.04 3.03
N LYS A 110 3.96 -8.54 4.01
CA LYS A 110 3.68 -9.96 4.20
C LYS A 110 2.17 -10.20 4.11
N PRO A 111 1.65 -10.74 3.01
CA PRO A 111 0.26 -11.21 2.95
C PRO A 111 0.10 -12.46 3.81
N SER A 112 -1.16 -12.82 4.09
CA SER A 112 -1.45 -14.13 4.65
C SER A 112 -0.94 -15.24 3.73
N GLU A 113 -0.35 -16.27 4.30
CA GLU A 113 0.08 -17.47 3.59
C GLU A 113 -1.07 -18.27 2.97
N ILE A 114 -2.31 -18.01 3.42
CA ILE A 114 -3.51 -18.69 2.94
C ILE A 114 -4.00 -18.09 1.62
N THR A 115 -3.88 -16.76 1.46
CA THR A 115 -4.42 -16.03 0.30
C THR A 115 -3.42 -14.97 -0.21
N PRO A 116 -2.25 -15.36 -0.73
CA PRO A 116 -1.23 -14.41 -1.13
C PRO A 116 -1.28 -13.99 -2.61
N LEU A 117 -2.03 -14.72 -3.47
CA LEU A 117 -1.82 -14.68 -4.91
C LEU A 117 -2.12 -13.32 -5.54
N THR A 118 -3.21 -12.67 -5.15
CA THR A 118 -3.54 -11.34 -5.70
C THR A 118 -2.55 -10.27 -5.25
N THR A 119 -2.04 -10.36 -4.02
CA THR A 119 -0.99 -9.46 -3.54
C THR A 119 0.31 -9.67 -4.32
N ILE A 120 0.73 -10.92 -4.55
CA ILE A 120 1.89 -11.24 -5.39
C ILE A 120 1.73 -10.62 -6.77
N ARG A 121 0.59 -10.85 -7.41
CA ARG A 121 0.33 -10.33 -8.77
C ARG A 121 0.38 -8.81 -8.84
N VAL A 122 -0.17 -8.13 -7.84
CA VAL A 122 -0.11 -6.65 -7.79
C VAL A 122 1.32 -6.17 -7.58
N PHE A 123 2.14 -6.85 -6.80
CA PHE A 123 3.56 -6.49 -6.66
C PHE A 123 4.32 -6.59 -7.99
N GLU A 124 4.05 -7.62 -8.82
CA GLU A 124 4.60 -7.72 -10.18
C GLU A 124 4.17 -6.51 -11.04
N LEU A 125 2.90 -6.12 -10.99
CA LEU A 125 2.41 -4.93 -11.69
C LEU A 125 3.04 -3.63 -11.17
N MET A 126 3.34 -3.55 -9.87
CA MET A 126 4.02 -2.41 -9.27
C MET A 126 5.49 -2.29 -9.71
N GLU A 127 6.17 -3.39 -9.99
CA GLU A 127 7.52 -3.36 -10.56
C GLU A 127 7.55 -2.63 -11.90
N GLU A 128 6.51 -2.83 -12.74
CA GLU A 128 6.38 -2.15 -14.05
C GLU A 128 6.23 -0.63 -13.92
N VAL A 129 5.75 -0.13 -12.78
CA VAL A 129 5.62 1.32 -12.51
C VAL A 129 7.00 1.98 -12.32
N GLY A 130 8.03 1.20 -12.02
CA GLY A 130 9.41 1.67 -11.97
C GLY A 130 9.74 2.44 -10.70
N PHE A 131 9.32 1.95 -9.54
CA PHE A 131 9.83 2.47 -8.25
C PHE A 131 11.33 2.21 -8.12
N PRO A 132 12.06 3.03 -7.32
CA PRO A 132 13.45 2.72 -7.01
C PRO A 132 13.57 1.32 -6.37
N LYS A 133 14.64 0.61 -6.68
CA LYS A 133 14.89 -0.71 -6.09
C LYS A 133 14.89 -0.64 -4.56
N GLY A 134 14.26 -1.60 -3.91
CA GLY A 134 14.12 -1.69 -2.46
C GLY A 134 13.03 -0.79 -1.86
N THR A 135 12.28 -0.01 -2.65
CA THR A 135 11.15 0.76 -2.15
C THR A 135 9.96 -0.13 -1.79
N ILE A 136 9.72 -1.16 -2.58
CA ILE A 136 8.58 -2.08 -2.46
C ILE A 136 9.14 -3.49 -2.36
N ASN A 137 8.85 -4.18 -1.26
CA ASN A 137 9.36 -5.52 -1.01
C ASN A 137 8.21 -6.42 -0.54
N LEU A 138 8.18 -7.65 -1.05
CA LEU A 138 7.22 -8.67 -0.68
C LEU A 138 7.97 -9.85 -0.08
N ILE A 139 7.49 -10.33 1.06
CA ILE A 139 7.98 -11.57 1.66
C ILE A 139 6.81 -12.49 1.94
N LEU A 140 7.04 -13.79 1.75
CA LEU A 140 6.05 -14.84 1.98
C LEU A 140 6.52 -15.74 3.12
N GLY A 141 5.58 -16.31 3.84
CA GLY A 141 5.85 -17.25 4.92
C GLY A 141 4.78 -17.24 6.00
N ALA A 142 4.87 -18.19 6.90
CA ALA A 142 3.93 -18.32 8.02
C ALA A 142 4.00 -17.13 8.97
N GLY A 143 2.86 -16.79 9.56
CA GLY A 143 2.76 -15.72 10.55
C GLY A 143 3.70 -15.92 11.74
N SER A 144 3.79 -17.15 12.25
CA SER A 144 4.66 -17.53 13.37
C SER A 144 6.16 -17.48 13.08
N GLU A 145 6.55 -17.48 11.81
CA GLU A 145 7.97 -17.45 11.42
C GLU A 145 8.38 -16.05 10.97
N VAL A 146 7.76 -15.59 9.89
CA VAL A 146 8.10 -14.30 9.28
C VAL A 146 7.41 -13.14 9.99
N GLY A 147 6.14 -13.31 10.37
CA GLY A 147 5.35 -12.25 11.02
C GLY A 147 5.90 -11.85 12.38
N ASP A 148 6.34 -12.81 13.18
CA ASP A 148 6.94 -12.55 14.50
C ASP A 148 8.24 -11.75 14.38
N VAL A 149 9.10 -12.11 13.42
CA VAL A 149 10.35 -11.38 13.15
C VAL A 149 10.05 -9.94 12.70
N MET A 150 9.08 -9.76 11.79
CA MET A 150 8.68 -8.41 11.34
C MET A 150 8.11 -7.54 12.46
N SER A 151 7.38 -8.15 13.39
CA SER A 151 6.73 -7.41 14.48
C SER A 151 7.72 -7.06 15.60
N GLY A 152 8.79 -7.82 15.76
CA GLY A 152 9.83 -7.64 16.78
C GLY A 152 11.02 -6.80 16.36
N HIS A 153 11.08 -6.42 15.07
CA HIS A 153 12.19 -5.63 14.51
C HIS A 153 12.02 -4.11 14.86
#